data_65633eace591a72533b16a40bccf468c
#
_entry.id   65633eace591a72533b16a40bccf468c
#
_cell.length_a   1.000
_cell.length_b   1.000
_cell.length_c   1.000
_cell.angle_alpha   90.00
_cell.angle_beta   90.00
_cell.angle_gamma   90.00
#
_symmetry.space_group_name_H-M   'P 1'
#
loop_
_entity.id
_entity.type
_entity.pdbx_description
1 polymer ?
#
loop_
_entity_poly.entity_id
_entity_poly.type
_entity_poly.pdbx_seq_one_letter_code
_entity_poly.pdbx_strand_id
1 'polypeptide(L)'
;DQRTIIVAHSLGTWFTLRLVEDLKGSHVFAGIFLVSGFFDAPRPEAAKFFEPEPNLSVVLPAALRWAAVYSDDERIVTPDRTRRLAHKLQAELVCIPGHGHFLGSRGMNELPELLELIEGK
;
A
#
# COMPACT_ATOMS: atom_id res chain seq x y z
N ASP A 1 15.21 -0.30 8.60
CA ASP A 1 16.18 -1.37 8.41
C ASP A 1 15.46 -2.68 8.12
N GLN A 2 16.18 -3.75 8.01
CA GLN A 2 15.63 -5.06 7.64
C GLN A 2 14.75 -5.69 8.72
N ARG A 3 14.58 -5.05 9.86
CA ARG A 3 13.64 -5.46 10.92
C ARG A 3 12.45 -4.53 11.00
N THR A 4 12.45 -3.44 10.24
CA THR A 4 11.38 -2.45 10.24
C THR A 4 10.31 -2.81 9.23
N ILE A 5 9.06 -2.65 9.62
CA ILE A 5 7.89 -2.88 8.77
C ILE A 5 7.14 -1.57 8.65
N ILE A 6 6.68 -1.26 7.44
CA ILE A 6 5.82 -0.11 7.19
C ILE A 6 4.41 -0.63 6.89
N VAL A 7 3.42 -0.06 7.55
CA VAL A 7 2.01 -0.26 7.22
C VAL A 7 1.44 1.10 6.84
N ALA A 8 0.89 1.20 5.66
CA ALA A 8 0.34 2.45 5.14
C ALA A 8 -1.10 2.23 4.65
N HIS A 9 -1.92 3.26 4.77
CA HIS A 9 -3.33 3.19 4.43
C HIS A 9 -3.71 4.34 3.50
N SER A 10 -4.40 4.02 2.41
CA SER A 10 -4.99 4.99 1.48
C SER A 10 -3.92 5.95 0.92
N LEU A 11 -4.06 7.25 1.11
CA LEU A 11 -3.09 8.25 0.65
C LEU A 11 -1.70 8.02 1.24
N GLY A 12 -1.62 7.44 2.44
CA GLY A 12 -0.35 7.07 3.06
C GLY A 12 0.47 6.11 2.22
N THR A 13 -0.16 5.32 1.36
CA THR A 13 0.57 4.42 0.46
C THR A 13 1.38 5.22 -0.55
N TRP A 14 0.82 6.29 -1.11
CA TRP A 14 1.52 7.17 -2.03
C TRP A 14 2.71 7.86 -1.34
N PHE A 15 2.50 8.39 -0.14
CA PHE A 15 3.58 8.99 0.64
C PHE A 15 4.68 7.98 0.96
N THR A 16 4.32 6.73 1.25
CA THR A 16 5.30 5.67 1.51
C THR A 16 6.17 5.43 0.28
N LEU A 17 5.57 5.35 -0.91
CA LEU A 17 6.32 5.15 -2.14
C LEU A 17 7.28 6.32 -2.40
N ARG A 18 6.85 7.56 -2.13
CA ARG A 18 7.71 8.74 -2.24
C ARG A 18 8.85 8.73 -1.23
N LEU A 19 8.55 8.38 0.01
CA LEU A 19 9.57 8.29 1.06
C LEU A 19 10.64 7.28 0.68
N VAL A 20 10.20 6.10 0.26
CA VAL A 20 11.11 5.01 -0.12
C VAL A 20 11.97 5.42 -1.31
N GLU A 21 11.39 6.10 -2.29
CA GLU A 21 12.14 6.63 -3.42
C GLU A 21 13.20 7.64 -2.96
N ASP A 22 12.84 8.53 -2.05
CA ASP A 22 13.74 9.56 -1.53
C ASP A 22 14.91 8.98 -0.74
N LEU A 23 14.73 7.81 -0.15
CA LEU A 23 15.80 7.12 0.57
C LEU A 23 16.87 6.55 -0.37
N LYS A 24 16.58 6.43 -1.65
CA LYS A 24 17.54 6.06 -2.72
C LYS A 24 18.34 4.80 -2.41
N GLY A 25 17.69 3.79 -1.85
CA GLY A 25 18.31 2.51 -1.55
C GLY A 25 19.13 2.50 -0.26
N SER A 26 19.13 3.58 0.52
CA SER A 26 19.89 3.64 1.78
C SER A 26 19.31 2.74 2.87
N HIS A 27 18.04 2.32 2.74
CA HIS A 27 17.34 1.49 3.72
C HIS A 27 16.60 0.37 3.00
N VAL A 28 16.61 -0.82 3.63
CA VAL A 28 15.81 -1.96 3.18
C VAL A 28 14.91 -2.37 4.34
N PHE A 29 13.61 -2.40 4.08
CA PHE A 29 12.60 -2.76 5.08
C PHE A 29 12.27 -4.24 5.00
N ALA A 30 11.90 -4.84 6.14
CA ALA A 30 11.48 -6.24 6.18
C ALA A 30 10.20 -6.46 5.37
N GLY A 31 9.27 -5.50 5.43
CA GLY A 31 8.05 -5.56 4.65
C GLY A 31 7.38 -4.21 4.57
N ILE A 32 6.66 -3.99 3.49
CA ILE A 32 5.80 -2.81 3.31
C ILE A 32 4.41 -3.32 2.93
N PHE A 33 3.43 -2.97 3.75
CA PHE A 33 2.04 -3.43 3.64
C PHE A 33 1.15 -2.24 3.33
N LEU A 34 0.53 -2.24 2.17
CA LEU A 34 -0.22 -1.11 1.64
C LEU A 34 -1.71 -1.45 1.63
N VAL A 35 -2.47 -0.83 2.53
CA VAL A 35 -3.90 -1.09 2.72
C VAL A 35 -4.71 -0.06 1.95
N SER A 36 -5.60 -0.51 1.08
CA SER A 36 -6.42 0.35 0.21
C SER A 36 -5.55 1.36 -0.55
N GLY A 37 -4.44 0.89 -1.07
CA GLY A 37 -3.48 1.72 -1.77
C GLY A 37 -3.79 1.91 -3.25
N PHE A 38 -3.12 2.88 -3.84
CA PHE A 38 -3.23 3.19 -5.26
C PHE A 38 -1.92 3.78 -5.77
N PHE A 39 -1.77 3.75 -7.09
CA PHE A 39 -0.56 4.22 -7.75
C PHE A 39 -0.84 5.43 -8.66
N ASP A 40 -2.10 5.75 -8.90
CA ASP A 40 -2.51 6.82 -9.80
C ASP A 40 -3.43 7.83 -9.09
N ALA A 41 -3.61 8.99 -9.70
CA ALA A 41 -4.50 10.00 -9.16
C ALA A 41 -5.94 9.48 -9.08
N PRO A 42 -6.64 9.72 -7.96
CA PRO A 42 -8.02 9.31 -7.81
C PRO A 42 -8.98 10.09 -8.72
N ARG A 43 -8.60 11.30 -9.11
CA ARG A 43 -9.38 12.18 -9.99
C ARG A 43 -8.44 12.99 -10.88
N PRO A 44 -8.90 13.39 -12.09
CA PRO A 44 -8.05 14.18 -12.99
C PRO A 44 -7.55 15.49 -12.39
N GLU A 45 -8.35 16.17 -11.58
CA GLU A 45 -7.96 17.44 -10.95
C GLU A 45 -6.85 17.28 -9.92
N ALA A 46 -6.64 16.07 -9.42
CA ALA A 46 -5.56 15.77 -8.47
C ALA A 46 -4.29 15.26 -9.16
N ALA A 47 -4.26 15.18 -10.49
CA ALA A 47 -3.18 14.52 -11.22
C ALA A 47 -1.80 15.10 -10.89
N LYS A 48 -1.69 16.42 -10.75
CA LYS A 48 -0.40 17.07 -10.46
C LYS A 48 0.18 16.66 -9.12
N PHE A 49 -0.66 16.37 -8.14
CA PHE A 49 -0.21 15.91 -6.83
C PHE A 49 0.48 14.55 -6.91
N PHE A 50 0.11 13.75 -7.91
CA PHE A 50 0.61 12.39 -8.10
C PHE A 50 1.65 12.30 -9.21
N GLU A 51 2.30 13.40 -9.54
CA GLU A 51 3.37 13.46 -10.53
C GLU A 51 4.70 13.85 -9.87
N PRO A 52 5.83 13.35 -10.41
CA PRO A 52 5.93 12.23 -11.33
C PRO A 52 5.67 10.90 -10.63
N GLU A 53 5.46 9.84 -11.40
CA GLU A 53 5.34 8.50 -10.81
C GLU A 53 6.64 8.12 -10.10
N PRO A 54 6.56 7.38 -8.96
CA PRO A 54 7.76 6.87 -8.31
C PRO A 54 8.58 5.98 -9.24
N ASN A 55 9.89 6.09 -9.14
CA ASN A 55 10.79 5.25 -9.91
C ASN A 55 10.82 3.84 -9.32
N LEU A 56 10.16 2.89 -9.98
CA LEU A 56 10.03 1.52 -9.49
C LEU A 56 11.36 0.80 -9.35
N SER A 57 12.37 1.15 -10.17
CA SER A 57 13.68 0.53 -10.04
C SER A 57 14.37 0.89 -8.72
N VAL A 58 14.00 2.01 -8.11
CA VAL A 58 14.46 2.44 -6.79
C VAL A 58 13.57 1.88 -5.69
N VAL A 59 12.27 1.86 -5.93
CA VAL A 59 11.26 1.49 -4.92
C VAL A 59 11.26 -0.01 -4.65
N LEU A 60 11.26 -0.84 -5.69
CA LEU A 60 11.09 -2.28 -5.52
C LEU A 60 12.14 -2.93 -4.62
N PRO A 61 13.45 -2.59 -4.72
CA PRO A 61 14.44 -3.20 -3.85
C PRO A 61 14.40 -2.73 -2.40
N ALA A 62 13.56 -1.75 -2.07
CA ALA A 62 13.56 -1.14 -0.73
C ALA A 62 12.88 -2.01 0.33
N ALA A 63 12.20 -3.07 -0.06
CA ALA A 63 11.58 -4.01 0.89
C ALA A 63 11.82 -5.43 0.46
N LEU A 64 12.00 -6.30 1.45
CA LEU A 64 12.11 -7.75 1.21
C LEU A 64 10.76 -8.36 0.85
N ARG A 65 9.68 -7.73 1.31
CA ARG A 65 8.31 -8.20 1.07
C ARG A 65 7.40 -7.00 0.81
N TRP A 66 6.57 -7.11 -0.22
CA TRP A 66 5.55 -6.14 -0.57
C TRP A 66 4.20 -6.83 -0.54
N ALA A 67 3.21 -6.23 0.10
CA ALA A 67 1.83 -6.73 0.07
C ALA A 67 0.85 -5.58 -0.10
N ALA A 68 -0.17 -5.80 -0.89
CA ALA A 68 -1.27 -4.86 -1.10
C ALA A 68 -2.56 -5.53 -0.60
N VAL A 69 -3.27 -4.84 0.28
CA VAL A 69 -4.46 -5.34 0.95
C VAL A 69 -5.65 -4.48 0.55
N TYR A 70 -6.77 -5.13 0.21
CA TYR A 70 -7.99 -4.43 -0.16
C TYR A 70 -9.22 -5.14 0.40
N SER A 71 -10.35 -4.47 0.39
CA SER A 71 -11.64 -5.07 0.69
C SER A 71 -12.50 -5.08 -0.58
N ASP A 72 -13.29 -6.13 -0.75
CA ASP A 72 -14.11 -6.30 -1.95
C ASP A 72 -15.25 -5.29 -2.07
N ASP A 73 -15.67 -4.69 -0.97
CA ASP A 73 -16.72 -3.66 -0.94
C ASP A 73 -16.17 -2.23 -0.81
N GLU A 74 -14.90 -2.04 -1.12
CA GLU A 74 -14.22 -0.75 -1.08
C GLU A 74 -14.78 0.20 -2.15
N ARG A 75 -15.17 1.42 -1.76
CA ARG A 75 -15.77 2.40 -2.65
C ARG A 75 -14.94 3.67 -2.85
N ILE A 76 -14.05 3.98 -1.91
CA ILE A 76 -13.20 5.17 -1.98
C ILE A 76 -12.01 4.90 -2.89
N VAL A 77 -11.28 3.83 -2.62
CA VAL A 77 -10.23 3.33 -3.49
C VAL A 77 -10.72 1.98 -4.03
N THR A 78 -11.15 1.94 -5.26
CA THR A 78 -11.75 0.72 -5.83
C THR A 78 -10.74 -0.43 -5.84
N PRO A 79 -11.21 -1.68 -5.71
CA PRO A 79 -10.31 -2.84 -5.74
C PRO A 79 -9.39 -2.89 -6.95
N ASP A 80 -9.86 -2.47 -8.12
CA ASP A 80 -9.05 -2.46 -9.34
C ASP A 80 -7.82 -1.57 -9.21
N ARG A 81 -7.93 -0.45 -8.50
CA ARG A 81 -6.80 0.46 -8.29
C ARG A 81 -5.72 -0.20 -7.43
N THR A 82 -6.14 -0.91 -6.38
CA THR A 82 -5.20 -1.64 -5.53
C THR A 82 -4.60 -2.83 -6.28
N ARG A 83 -5.35 -3.50 -7.13
CA ARG A 83 -4.81 -4.56 -7.99
C ARG A 83 -3.73 -4.03 -8.91
N ARG A 84 -3.93 -2.85 -9.51
CA ARG A 84 -2.92 -2.22 -10.36
C ARG A 84 -1.66 -1.86 -9.58
N LEU A 85 -1.84 -1.36 -8.36
CA LEU A 85 -0.71 -1.09 -7.46
C LEU A 85 0.08 -2.37 -7.20
N ALA A 86 -0.60 -3.45 -6.83
CA ALA A 86 0.03 -4.74 -6.56
C ALA A 86 0.81 -5.25 -7.77
N HIS A 87 0.22 -5.12 -8.96
CA HIS A 87 0.88 -5.56 -10.20
C HIS A 87 2.17 -4.77 -10.45
N LYS A 88 2.12 -3.45 -10.31
CA LYS A 88 3.30 -2.59 -10.51
C LYS A 88 4.41 -2.90 -9.50
N LEU A 89 4.06 -3.20 -8.26
CA LEU A 89 5.01 -3.48 -7.20
C LEU A 89 5.41 -4.96 -7.11
N GLN A 90 4.80 -5.81 -7.92
CA GLN A 90 4.98 -7.26 -7.83
C GLN A 90 4.67 -7.75 -6.41
N ALA A 91 3.65 -7.17 -5.79
CA ALA A 91 3.28 -7.40 -4.41
C ALA A 91 2.29 -8.56 -4.29
N GLU A 92 2.28 -9.20 -3.12
CA GLU A 92 1.18 -10.10 -2.74
C GLU A 92 -0.11 -9.28 -2.73
N LEU A 93 -1.18 -9.86 -3.26
CA LEU A 93 -2.49 -9.21 -3.27
C LEU A 93 -3.43 -9.98 -2.34
N VAL A 94 -3.95 -9.29 -1.32
CA VAL A 94 -4.77 -9.92 -0.27
C VAL A 94 -6.10 -9.20 -0.16
N CYS A 95 -7.19 -9.94 -0.23
CA CYS A 95 -8.53 -9.41 0.00
C CYS A 95 -8.99 -9.74 1.40
N ILE A 96 -9.44 -8.72 2.14
CA ILE A 96 -10.11 -8.88 3.44
C ILE A 96 -11.55 -8.41 3.25
N PRO A 97 -12.52 -9.32 3.10
CA PRO A 97 -13.88 -8.94 2.70
C PRO A 97 -14.61 -8.11 3.76
N GLY A 98 -15.48 -7.21 3.28
CA GLY A 98 -16.46 -6.55 4.13
C GLY A 98 -15.97 -5.39 4.97
N HIS A 99 -14.77 -4.88 4.72
CA HIS A 99 -14.18 -3.80 5.52
C HIS A 99 -14.21 -2.42 4.85
N GLY A 100 -14.73 -2.29 3.64
CA GLY A 100 -14.77 -1.02 2.93
C GLY A 100 -13.38 -0.38 2.86
N HIS A 101 -13.29 0.91 3.23
CA HIS A 101 -12.02 1.65 3.22
C HIS A 101 -11.21 1.48 4.51
N PHE A 102 -11.55 0.51 5.34
CA PHE A 102 -10.86 0.23 6.61
C PHE A 102 -10.89 1.44 7.55
N LEU A 103 -12.07 2.06 7.69
CA LEU A 103 -12.26 3.26 8.51
C LEU A 103 -12.77 2.90 9.92
N GLY A 104 -12.29 3.63 10.92
CA GLY A 104 -12.77 3.50 12.29
C GLY A 104 -14.27 3.77 12.42
N SER A 105 -14.83 4.64 11.57
CA SER A 105 -16.26 4.92 11.54
C SER A 105 -17.11 3.70 11.17
N ARG A 106 -16.50 2.65 10.60
CA ARG A 106 -17.15 1.37 10.30
C ARG A 106 -16.81 0.29 11.33
N GLY A 107 -16.33 0.70 12.51
CA GLY A 107 -15.93 -0.22 13.56
C GLY A 107 -14.54 -0.83 13.38
N MET A 108 -13.75 -0.29 12.45
CA MET A 108 -12.43 -0.84 12.12
C MET A 108 -11.35 -0.25 13.03
N ASN A 109 -11.28 -0.73 14.26
CA ASN A 109 -10.26 -0.33 15.23
C ASN A 109 -9.11 -1.34 15.31
N GLU A 110 -9.33 -2.55 14.81
CA GLU A 110 -8.34 -3.63 14.81
C GLU A 110 -8.42 -4.35 13.47
N LEU A 111 -7.31 -4.90 13.03
CA LEU A 111 -7.24 -5.65 11.78
C LEU A 111 -6.35 -6.88 11.99
N PRO A 112 -6.90 -7.91 12.67
CA PRO A 112 -6.13 -9.13 12.98
C PRO A 112 -5.63 -9.85 11.74
N GLU A 113 -6.37 -9.81 10.63
CA GLU A 113 -5.97 -10.44 9.37
C GLU A 113 -4.68 -9.81 8.83
N LEU A 114 -4.51 -8.49 9.00
CA LEU A 114 -3.28 -7.81 8.58
C LEU A 114 -2.11 -8.24 9.46
N LEU A 115 -2.33 -8.35 10.77
CA LEU A 115 -1.30 -8.83 11.69
C LEU A 115 -0.85 -10.24 11.33
N GLU A 116 -1.79 -11.13 11.05
CA GLU A 116 -1.47 -12.50 10.60
C GLU A 116 -0.66 -12.48 9.30
N LEU A 117 -1.03 -11.63 8.36
CA LEU A 117 -0.29 -11.49 7.10
C LEU A 117 1.16 -11.04 7.36
N ILE A 118 1.34 -10.05 8.23
CA ILE A 118 2.67 -9.53 8.59
C ILE A 118 3.50 -10.63 9.24
N GLU A 119 2.91 -11.41 10.13
CA GLU A 119 3.60 -12.49 10.83
C GLU A 119 3.84 -13.72 9.96
N GLY A 120 3.26 -13.77 8.77
CA GLY A 120 3.40 -14.89 7.85
C GLY A 120 2.52 -16.11 8.19
N LYS A 121 1.41 -15.85 8.88
CA LYS A 121 0.49 -16.93 9.30
C LYS A 121 -0.66 -17.13 8.34
#